data_a1081646d9bff609cd8467e9f3b54da7
#
_entry.id   a1081646d9bff609cd8467e9f3b54da7
#
_cell.length_a   1.000
_cell.length_b   1.000
_cell.length_c   1.000
_cell.angle_alpha   90.00
_cell.angle_beta   90.00
_cell.angle_gamma   90.00
#
_symmetry.space_group_name_H-M   'P 1'
#
loop_
_entity.id
_entity.type
_entity.pdbx_description
1 polymer ?
#
loop_
_entity_poly.entity_id
_entity_poly.type
_entity_poly.pdbx_seq_one_letter_code
_entity_poly.pdbx_strand_id
1 'polypeptide(L)'
;MAESIHSGHRKRVRKEFLFAGLNEATPPHKVVEYILFHSIPQKDTNEIAHELLERFGSISGILDAPVESLMKVKGISEVSVSLLKLILPVARIYQSEKKSTDKVLDDLDDIGQYLTGKYFGYDYEVFSMLSLNAAGKVLGFDILSSGNVSEVTISLRDIVETVLKRKANCVVIAHNHPGGVALPSNEDVKMTEMIFNTLRTINVALLDHIIIVDDDYVSLRQSRCFNYMFEDGDVPSLVRTQLERQRELQEQEMQQGQEQL
;
A
#
# COMPACT_ATOMS: atom_id res chain seq x y z
N MET A 1 22.25 27.54 -37.68
CA MET A 1 21.60 26.28 -37.24
C MET A 1 20.22 26.66 -36.69
N ALA A 2 19.16 26.23 -37.35
CA ALA A 2 17.81 26.54 -36.91
C ALA A 2 17.59 25.84 -35.56
N GLU A 3 17.32 26.60 -34.49
CA GLU A 3 16.79 26.04 -33.23
C GLU A 3 15.50 25.31 -33.58
N SER A 4 15.47 24.02 -33.30
CA SER A 4 14.27 23.22 -33.52
C SER A 4 13.12 23.83 -32.71
N ILE A 5 11.95 24.01 -33.31
CA ILE A 5 10.72 24.53 -32.68
C ILE A 5 10.45 23.79 -31.34
N HIS A 6 10.85 22.54 -31.27
CA HIS A 6 10.70 21.67 -30.07
C HIS A 6 11.65 22.01 -28.92
N SER A 7 12.85 22.59 -29.16
CA SER A 7 13.77 22.94 -28.07
C SER A 7 13.23 24.08 -27.21
N GLY A 8 12.54 25.03 -27.82
CA GLY A 8 11.87 26.15 -27.14
C GLY A 8 10.68 25.70 -26.29
N HIS A 9 9.89 24.72 -26.77
CA HIS A 9 8.76 24.18 -26.04
C HIS A 9 9.20 23.45 -24.75
N ARG A 10 10.11 22.51 -24.84
CA ARG A 10 10.66 21.79 -23.67
C ARG A 10 11.27 22.71 -22.62
N LYS A 11 11.97 23.76 -23.05
CA LYS A 11 12.56 24.75 -22.14
C LYS A 11 11.46 25.50 -21.37
N ARG A 12 10.36 25.86 -22.04
CA ARG A 12 9.20 26.52 -21.40
C ARG A 12 8.51 25.60 -20.40
N VAL A 13 8.18 24.37 -20.79
CA VAL A 13 7.52 23.39 -19.91
C VAL A 13 8.38 23.08 -18.70
N ARG A 14 9.69 22.90 -18.88
CA ARG A 14 10.62 22.71 -17.75
C ARG A 14 10.65 23.91 -16.80
N LYS A 15 10.66 25.15 -17.35
CA LYS A 15 10.65 26.35 -16.53
C LYS A 15 9.34 26.49 -15.77
N GLU A 16 8.21 26.20 -16.42
CA GLU A 16 6.88 26.18 -15.80
C GLU A 16 6.84 25.18 -14.63
N PHE A 17 7.33 23.96 -14.85
CA PHE A 17 7.40 22.95 -13.80
C PHE A 17 8.26 23.37 -12.61
N LEU A 18 9.46 23.90 -12.86
CA LEU A 18 10.38 24.34 -11.79
C LEU A 18 9.85 25.53 -10.99
N PHE A 19 9.00 26.36 -11.61
CA PHE A 19 8.40 27.53 -10.96
C PHE A 19 7.10 27.23 -10.24
N ALA A 20 6.19 26.50 -10.87
CA ALA A 20 4.82 26.27 -10.39
C ALA A 20 4.57 24.83 -9.90
N GLY A 21 5.45 23.87 -10.23
CA GLY A 21 5.23 22.46 -9.96
C GLY A 21 4.15 21.84 -10.84
N LEU A 22 3.76 20.62 -10.49
CA LEU A 22 2.56 19.95 -11.01
C LEU A 22 1.50 19.98 -9.92
N ASN A 23 0.26 20.21 -10.32
CA ASN A 23 -0.89 20.21 -9.42
C ASN A 23 -2.11 19.56 -10.11
N GLU A 24 -3.20 19.40 -9.39
CA GLU A 24 -4.44 18.78 -9.89
C GLU A 24 -5.04 19.47 -11.11
N ALA A 25 -4.77 20.77 -11.31
CA ALA A 25 -5.22 21.52 -12.48
C ALA A 25 -4.31 21.32 -13.71
N THR A 26 -3.15 20.64 -13.55
CA THR A 26 -2.25 20.39 -14.68
C THR A 26 -2.85 19.33 -15.60
N PRO A 27 -3.06 19.64 -16.91
CA PRO A 27 -3.63 18.67 -17.83
C PRO A 27 -2.83 17.37 -17.88
N PRO A 28 -3.46 16.19 -17.83
CA PRO A 28 -2.77 14.90 -17.76
C PRO A 28 -1.72 14.68 -18.85
N HIS A 29 -2.01 15.11 -20.10
CA HIS A 29 -1.05 14.99 -21.19
C HIS A 29 0.26 15.77 -20.95
N LYS A 30 0.19 16.94 -20.30
CA LYS A 30 1.39 17.71 -19.95
C LYS A 30 2.25 16.99 -18.90
N VAL A 31 1.63 16.30 -17.96
CA VAL A 31 2.36 15.49 -16.96
C VAL A 31 3.11 14.36 -17.66
N VAL A 32 2.40 13.59 -18.49
CA VAL A 32 3.00 12.47 -19.23
C VAL A 32 4.09 12.96 -20.20
N GLU A 33 3.83 14.04 -20.92
CA GLU A 33 4.79 14.69 -21.82
C GLU A 33 6.08 15.06 -21.07
N TYR A 34 5.94 15.69 -19.89
CA TYR A 34 7.09 16.09 -19.08
C TYR A 34 7.93 14.89 -18.61
N ILE A 35 7.30 13.81 -18.19
CA ILE A 35 7.98 12.57 -17.84
C ILE A 35 8.77 12.05 -19.05
N LEU A 36 8.14 11.98 -20.22
CA LEU A 36 8.73 11.45 -21.44
C LEU A 36 9.89 12.31 -21.96
N PHE A 37 10.00 13.60 -21.62
CA PHE A 37 11.14 14.43 -21.95
C PHE A 37 12.48 13.84 -21.50
N HIS A 38 12.48 13.09 -20.42
CA HIS A 38 13.68 12.52 -19.83
C HIS A 38 14.14 11.24 -20.55
N SER A 39 13.23 10.52 -21.19
CA SER A 39 13.53 9.28 -21.91
C SER A 39 13.55 9.45 -23.44
N ILE A 40 12.95 10.51 -23.97
CA ILE A 40 12.86 10.78 -25.42
C ILE A 40 13.41 12.18 -25.69
N PRO A 41 14.74 12.38 -25.80
CA PRO A 41 15.34 13.71 -25.79
C PRO A 41 15.12 14.56 -27.07
N GLN A 42 14.87 13.94 -28.23
CA GLN A 42 14.90 14.66 -29.52
C GLN A 42 13.60 14.67 -30.30
N LYS A 43 12.53 14.00 -29.82
CA LYS A 43 11.24 13.92 -30.51
C LYS A 43 10.17 14.71 -29.76
N ASP A 44 9.12 15.10 -30.48
CA ASP A 44 7.90 15.58 -29.87
C ASP A 44 7.27 14.45 -29.06
N THR A 45 7.01 14.70 -27.78
CA THR A 45 6.39 13.75 -26.86
C THR A 45 4.93 14.04 -26.58
N ASN A 46 4.41 15.15 -27.15
CA ASN A 46 3.01 15.53 -26.96
C ASN A 46 2.06 14.53 -27.60
N GLU A 47 2.32 14.14 -28.86
CA GLU A 47 1.50 13.12 -29.55
C GLU A 47 1.56 11.77 -28.81
N ILE A 48 2.74 11.37 -28.32
CA ILE A 48 2.90 10.12 -27.58
C ILE A 48 2.14 10.18 -26.26
N ALA A 49 2.16 11.32 -25.56
CA ALA A 49 1.41 11.51 -24.32
C ALA A 49 -0.10 11.40 -24.53
N HIS A 50 -0.61 11.97 -25.63
CA HIS A 50 -2.02 11.83 -26.00
C HIS A 50 -2.38 10.39 -26.36
N GLU A 51 -1.56 9.69 -27.16
CA GLU A 51 -1.78 8.27 -27.49
C GLU A 51 -1.80 7.37 -26.25
N LEU A 52 -0.90 7.61 -25.30
CA LEU A 52 -0.90 6.88 -24.03
C LEU A 52 -2.19 7.11 -23.22
N LEU A 53 -2.63 8.36 -23.11
CA LEU A 53 -3.88 8.67 -22.37
C LEU A 53 -5.13 8.14 -23.09
N GLU A 54 -5.17 8.18 -24.41
CA GLU A 54 -6.27 7.61 -25.18
C GLU A 54 -6.36 6.10 -24.97
N ARG A 55 -5.21 5.43 -24.92
CA ARG A 55 -5.14 3.98 -24.80
C ARG A 55 -5.36 3.46 -23.37
N PHE A 56 -4.87 4.17 -22.36
CA PHE A 56 -4.88 3.71 -20.96
C PHE A 56 -5.81 4.54 -20.06
N GLY A 57 -6.45 5.57 -20.58
CA GLY A 57 -7.51 6.34 -19.93
C GLY A 57 -7.02 7.41 -18.96
N SER A 58 -5.98 7.16 -18.18
CA SER A 58 -5.51 8.07 -17.13
C SER A 58 -4.00 7.93 -16.90
N ILE A 59 -3.42 8.80 -16.07
CA ILE A 59 -2.02 8.66 -15.62
C ILE A 59 -1.86 7.37 -14.81
N SER A 60 -2.78 7.05 -13.92
CA SER A 60 -2.75 5.78 -13.18
C SER A 60 -2.83 4.59 -14.12
N GLY A 61 -3.76 4.59 -15.08
CA GLY A 61 -3.85 3.53 -16.08
C GLY A 61 -2.57 3.35 -16.91
N ILE A 62 -1.81 4.44 -17.18
CA ILE A 62 -0.49 4.35 -17.84
C ILE A 62 0.55 3.72 -16.90
N LEU A 63 0.59 4.15 -15.65
CA LEU A 63 1.59 3.68 -14.68
C LEU A 63 1.36 2.20 -14.30
N ASP A 64 0.10 1.76 -14.26
CA ASP A 64 -0.30 0.39 -13.93
C ASP A 64 -0.22 -0.56 -15.14
N ALA A 65 -0.26 -0.03 -16.38
CA ALA A 65 -0.29 -0.83 -17.60
C ALA A 65 0.88 -1.83 -17.69
N PRO A 66 0.64 -3.07 -18.17
CA PRO A 66 1.71 -4.05 -18.39
C PRO A 66 2.81 -3.53 -19.32
N VAL A 67 4.06 -3.92 -19.05
CA VAL A 67 5.24 -3.53 -19.84
C VAL A 67 5.03 -3.78 -21.34
N GLU A 68 4.50 -4.95 -21.68
CA GLU A 68 4.25 -5.37 -23.07
C GLU A 68 3.20 -4.48 -23.75
N SER A 69 2.27 -3.94 -23.00
CA SER A 69 1.23 -3.03 -23.50
C SER A 69 1.79 -1.63 -23.77
N LEU A 70 2.64 -1.13 -22.89
CA LEU A 70 3.35 0.14 -23.06
C LEU A 70 4.32 0.08 -24.25
N MET A 71 5.05 -1.02 -24.42
CA MET A 71 5.99 -1.22 -25.53
C MET A 71 5.32 -1.24 -26.92
N LYS A 72 4.00 -1.47 -26.98
CA LYS A 72 3.23 -1.43 -28.24
C LYS A 72 2.89 -0.01 -28.69
N VAL A 73 3.12 1.01 -27.86
CA VAL A 73 2.87 2.41 -28.21
C VAL A 73 4.01 2.95 -29.05
N LYS A 74 3.72 3.52 -30.20
CA LYS A 74 4.72 4.02 -31.13
C LYS A 74 5.55 5.12 -30.48
N GLY A 75 6.86 4.95 -30.48
CA GLY A 75 7.80 5.96 -29.91
C GLY A 75 8.17 5.71 -28.46
N ILE A 76 7.54 4.77 -27.79
CA ILE A 76 7.94 4.28 -26.46
C ILE A 76 9.06 3.26 -26.62
N SER A 77 10.07 3.36 -25.78
CA SER A 77 11.22 2.45 -25.69
C SER A 77 11.30 1.82 -24.29
N GLU A 78 12.16 0.82 -24.12
CA GLU A 78 12.44 0.22 -22.80
C GLU A 78 12.85 1.27 -21.76
N VAL A 79 13.60 2.29 -22.17
CA VAL A 79 13.99 3.41 -21.27
C VAL A 79 12.76 4.20 -20.83
N SER A 80 11.81 4.45 -21.75
CA SER A 80 10.56 5.14 -21.42
C SER A 80 9.70 4.33 -20.49
N VAL A 81 9.58 3.02 -20.74
CA VAL A 81 8.82 2.10 -19.87
C VAL A 81 9.47 2.00 -18.49
N SER A 82 10.80 1.85 -18.43
CA SER A 82 11.53 1.82 -17.15
C SER A 82 11.30 3.09 -16.33
N LEU A 83 11.29 4.26 -16.97
CA LEU A 83 11.03 5.53 -16.30
C LEU A 83 9.60 5.59 -15.77
N LEU A 84 8.59 5.20 -16.56
CA LEU A 84 7.19 5.16 -16.12
C LEU A 84 7.01 4.19 -14.95
N LYS A 85 7.56 2.99 -15.05
CA LYS A 85 7.48 1.98 -13.99
C LYS A 85 8.28 2.31 -12.73
N LEU A 86 9.22 3.24 -12.79
CA LEU A 86 10.01 3.71 -11.64
C LEU A 86 9.20 4.65 -10.73
N ILE A 87 8.20 5.35 -11.26
CA ILE A 87 7.48 6.42 -10.54
C ILE A 87 6.81 5.89 -9.27
N LEU A 88 5.98 4.84 -9.39
CA LEU A 88 5.26 4.27 -8.26
C LEU A 88 6.20 3.67 -7.19
N PRO A 89 7.22 2.87 -7.53
CA PRO A 89 8.21 2.41 -6.55
C PRO A 89 8.90 3.54 -5.79
N VAL A 90 9.30 4.62 -6.48
CA VAL A 90 9.93 5.79 -5.83
C VAL A 90 8.94 6.52 -4.92
N ALA A 91 7.69 6.72 -5.36
CA ALA A 91 6.65 7.33 -4.54
C ALA A 91 6.39 6.50 -3.26
N ARG A 92 6.37 5.16 -3.36
CA ARG A 92 6.24 4.23 -2.24
C ARG A 92 7.41 4.34 -1.26
N ILE A 93 8.64 4.35 -1.77
CA ILE A 93 9.85 4.54 -0.94
C ILE A 93 9.76 5.87 -0.22
N TYR A 94 9.46 6.96 -0.93
CA TYR A 94 9.32 8.29 -0.34
C TYR A 94 8.26 8.33 0.78
N GLN A 95 7.07 7.77 0.54
CA GLN A 95 6.03 7.71 1.56
C GLN A 95 6.44 6.85 2.75
N SER A 96 7.10 5.72 2.49
CA SER A 96 7.64 4.84 3.52
C SER A 96 8.67 5.56 4.39
N GLU A 97 9.62 6.28 3.78
CA GLU A 97 10.64 7.04 4.51
C GLU A 97 10.04 8.21 5.30
N LYS A 98 9.09 8.92 4.74
CA LYS A 98 8.41 10.02 5.41
C LYS A 98 7.61 9.56 6.63
N LYS A 99 7.06 8.33 6.58
CA LYS A 99 6.30 7.72 7.68
C LYS A 99 7.18 6.88 8.61
N SER A 100 8.46 6.65 8.30
CA SER A 100 9.33 5.71 8.96
C SER A 100 10.42 6.37 9.79
N THR A 101 10.99 5.53 10.58
CA THR A 101 12.15 5.54 11.48
C THR A 101 11.81 6.05 12.87
N ASP A 102 11.68 5.14 13.78
CA ASP A 102 11.30 5.31 15.19
C ASP A 102 9.80 5.54 15.44
N LYS A 103 8.92 5.21 14.46
CA LYS A 103 7.48 5.31 14.71
C LYS A 103 7.08 4.21 15.70
N VAL A 104 6.58 4.66 16.84
CA VAL A 104 5.76 3.86 17.73
C VAL A 104 4.35 3.96 17.17
N LEU A 105 3.73 2.83 16.89
CA LEU A 105 2.34 2.75 16.46
C LEU A 105 1.51 2.53 17.71
N ASP A 106 0.84 3.59 18.14
CA ASP A 106 0.19 3.64 19.44
C ASP A 106 -1.18 2.97 19.43
N ASP A 107 -1.80 2.84 18.24
CA ASP A 107 -3.11 2.23 18.07
C ASP A 107 -3.30 1.46 16.74
N LEU A 108 -4.45 0.81 16.61
CA LEU A 108 -4.80 0.04 15.40
C LEU A 108 -5.01 0.95 14.19
N ASP A 109 -5.51 2.18 14.39
CA ASP A 109 -5.71 3.14 13.31
C ASP A 109 -4.36 3.64 12.77
N ASP A 110 -3.39 3.91 13.65
CA ASP A 110 -2.02 4.22 13.27
C ASP A 110 -1.37 3.09 12.44
N ILE A 111 -1.63 1.84 12.86
CA ILE A 111 -1.16 0.64 12.14
C ILE A 111 -1.82 0.56 10.76
N GLY A 112 -3.13 0.76 10.69
CA GLY A 112 -3.88 0.75 9.43
C GLY A 112 -3.37 1.79 8.44
N GLN A 113 -3.24 3.04 8.88
CA GLN A 113 -2.70 4.13 8.06
C GLN A 113 -1.24 3.91 7.64
N TYR A 114 -0.43 3.34 8.54
CA TYR A 114 0.95 2.98 8.21
C TYR A 114 1.00 1.93 7.10
N LEU A 115 0.18 0.89 7.21
CA LEU A 115 0.11 -0.19 6.24
C LEU A 115 -0.46 0.28 4.89
N THR A 116 -1.54 1.07 4.87
CA THR A 116 -2.08 1.66 3.64
C THR A 116 -1.00 2.38 2.84
N GLY A 117 -0.14 3.17 3.51
CA GLY A 117 0.99 3.81 2.85
C GLY A 117 2.06 2.83 2.33
N LYS A 118 2.20 1.63 2.92
CA LYS A 118 3.11 0.59 2.44
C LYS A 118 2.60 -0.12 1.19
N TYR A 119 1.28 -0.18 1.04
CA TYR A 119 0.63 -0.85 -0.08
C TYR A 119 0.37 0.06 -1.28
N PHE A 120 0.64 1.34 -1.17
CA PHE A 120 0.46 2.30 -2.27
C PHE A 120 1.10 1.83 -3.57
N GLY A 121 0.31 1.77 -4.67
CA GLY A 121 0.77 1.42 -6.01
C GLY A 121 1.07 -0.07 -6.24
N TYR A 122 0.56 -0.99 -5.41
CA TYR A 122 0.46 -2.40 -5.75
C TYR A 122 -0.85 -2.67 -6.48
N ASP A 123 -0.77 -3.09 -7.74
CA ASP A 123 -1.87 -3.49 -8.61
C ASP A 123 -2.09 -5.03 -8.64
N TYR A 124 -1.35 -5.74 -7.80
CA TYR A 124 -1.45 -7.18 -7.57
C TYR A 124 -1.50 -7.45 -6.06
N GLU A 125 -1.93 -8.65 -5.70
CA GLU A 125 -2.01 -9.02 -4.30
C GLU A 125 -0.64 -9.20 -3.68
N VAL A 126 -0.49 -8.65 -2.49
CA VAL A 126 0.70 -8.74 -1.66
C VAL A 126 0.26 -9.14 -0.27
N PHE A 127 0.88 -10.17 0.30
CA PHE A 127 0.74 -10.53 1.70
C PHE A 127 2.00 -10.12 2.45
N SER A 128 1.83 -9.41 3.54
CA SER A 128 2.94 -8.88 4.33
C SER A 128 2.76 -9.09 5.82
N MET A 129 3.85 -8.91 6.55
CA MET A 129 3.85 -8.91 8.00
C MET A 129 4.60 -7.69 8.54
N LEU A 130 3.95 -6.95 9.43
CA LEU A 130 4.52 -5.89 10.23
C LEU A 130 4.93 -6.45 11.59
N SER A 131 6.20 -6.38 11.90
CA SER A 131 6.77 -6.87 13.16
C SER A 131 6.98 -5.71 14.13
N LEU A 132 6.52 -5.87 15.37
CA LEU A 132 6.57 -4.85 16.42
C LEU A 132 7.22 -5.42 17.68
N ASN A 133 7.84 -4.54 18.48
CA ASN A 133 8.25 -4.89 19.83
C ASN A 133 7.09 -4.67 20.83
N ALA A 134 7.30 -4.99 22.10
CA ALA A 134 6.32 -4.85 23.17
C ALA A 134 5.85 -3.39 23.41
N ALA A 135 6.59 -2.40 22.94
CA ALA A 135 6.24 -0.98 23.04
C ALA A 135 5.61 -0.41 21.75
N GLY A 136 5.18 -1.27 20.81
CA GLY A 136 4.60 -0.82 19.55
C GLY A 136 5.59 -0.26 18.52
N LYS A 137 6.91 -0.29 18.83
CA LYS A 137 7.91 0.18 17.87
C LYS A 137 8.06 -0.79 16.71
N VAL A 138 8.06 -0.25 15.48
CA VAL A 138 8.25 -1.01 14.25
C VAL A 138 9.66 -1.61 14.19
N LEU A 139 9.74 -2.93 14.07
CA LEU A 139 10.98 -3.70 13.90
C LEU A 139 11.24 -4.04 12.44
N GLY A 140 10.18 -4.15 11.64
CA GLY A 140 10.28 -4.43 10.21
C GLY A 140 8.93 -4.59 9.54
N PHE A 141 8.94 -4.41 8.22
CA PHE A 141 7.85 -4.73 7.32
C PHE A 141 8.40 -5.67 6.26
N ASP A 142 7.87 -6.88 6.21
CA ASP A 142 8.35 -7.95 5.33
C ASP A 142 7.22 -8.41 4.41
N ILE A 143 7.47 -8.41 3.10
CA ILE A 143 6.58 -9.04 2.13
C ILE A 143 6.85 -10.54 2.17
N LEU A 144 5.83 -11.31 2.49
CA LEU A 144 5.93 -12.77 2.61
C LEU A 144 5.50 -13.48 1.33
N SER A 145 4.58 -12.87 0.57
CA SER A 145 4.16 -13.38 -0.72
C SER A 145 3.61 -12.26 -1.61
N SER A 146 3.70 -12.45 -2.93
CA SER A 146 3.18 -11.52 -3.92
C SER A 146 2.84 -12.27 -5.22
N GLY A 147 1.73 -11.90 -5.88
CA GLY A 147 1.28 -12.51 -7.15
C GLY A 147 -0.22 -12.74 -7.20
N ASN A 148 -0.70 -13.53 -8.18
CA ASN A 148 -2.11 -13.86 -8.31
C ASN A 148 -2.58 -14.82 -7.21
N VAL A 149 -3.71 -14.52 -6.60
CA VAL A 149 -4.33 -15.13 -5.41
C VAL A 149 -4.52 -16.63 -5.45
N SER A 150 -4.67 -17.23 -6.62
CA SER A 150 -4.96 -18.66 -6.76
C SER A 150 -3.77 -19.59 -6.46
N GLU A 151 -2.56 -19.05 -6.27
CA GLU A 151 -1.34 -19.85 -6.07
C GLU A 151 -0.49 -19.40 -4.86
N VAL A 152 -0.93 -18.40 -4.11
CA VAL A 152 -0.15 -17.87 -2.97
C VAL A 152 -0.30 -18.78 -1.75
N THR A 153 0.54 -19.80 -1.66
CA THR A 153 0.67 -20.59 -0.43
C THR A 153 1.55 -19.83 0.56
N ILE A 154 0.94 -19.20 1.56
CA ILE A 154 1.69 -18.58 2.64
C ILE A 154 2.26 -19.67 3.53
N SER A 155 3.58 -19.69 3.63
CA SER A 155 4.29 -20.65 4.45
C SER A 155 4.29 -20.20 5.93
N LEU A 156 3.65 -20.96 6.80
CA LEU A 156 3.73 -20.74 8.25
C LEU A 156 5.19 -20.75 8.74
N ARG A 157 6.06 -21.51 8.07
CA ARG A 157 7.49 -21.54 8.36
C ARG A 157 8.11 -20.17 8.13
N ASP A 158 7.83 -19.51 7.00
CA ASP A 158 8.40 -18.20 6.66
C ASP A 158 7.93 -17.12 7.64
N ILE A 159 6.68 -17.23 8.12
CA ILE A 159 6.16 -16.37 9.19
C ILE A 159 6.97 -16.53 10.45
N VAL A 160 7.16 -17.77 10.92
CA VAL A 160 7.92 -18.05 12.14
C VAL A 160 9.39 -17.62 12.00
N GLU A 161 10.03 -17.93 10.89
CA GLU A 161 11.42 -17.52 10.62
C GLU A 161 11.55 -15.97 10.63
N THR A 162 10.60 -15.26 10.04
CA THR A 162 10.61 -13.78 10.01
C THR A 162 10.42 -13.20 11.42
N VAL A 163 9.47 -13.72 12.19
CA VAL A 163 9.24 -13.31 13.58
C VAL A 163 10.50 -13.48 14.43
N LEU A 164 11.16 -14.64 14.34
CA LEU A 164 12.39 -14.92 15.08
C LEU A 164 13.54 -14.02 14.63
N LYS A 165 13.70 -13.81 13.32
CA LYS A 165 14.71 -12.90 12.75
C LYS A 165 14.52 -11.47 13.23
N ARG A 166 13.29 -11.00 13.29
CA ARG A 166 12.93 -9.64 13.75
C ARG A 166 12.91 -9.52 15.27
N LYS A 167 12.93 -10.64 16.01
CA LYS A 167 12.74 -10.68 17.47
C LYS A 167 11.45 -9.97 17.89
N ALA A 168 10.38 -10.19 17.12
CA ALA A 168 9.11 -9.53 17.34
C ALA A 168 8.40 -10.09 18.57
N ASN A 169 7.78 -9.20 19.35
CA ASN A 169 6.85 -9.57 20.42
C ASN A 169 5.44 -9.73 19.90
N CYS A 170 5.09 -8.95 18.89
CA CYS A 170 3.79 -9.01 18.23
C CYS A 170 3.91 -8.66 16.74
N VAL A 171 2.92 -9.08 15.99
CA VAL A 171 2.85 -8.85 14.55
C VAL A 171 1.44 -8.44 14.12
N VAL A 172 1.37 -7.72 13.01
CA VAL A 172 0.15 -7.51 12.23
C VAL A 172 0.40 -8.10 10.85
N ILE A 173 -0.52 -8.93 10.38
CA ILE A 173 -0.52 -9.40 9.00
C ILE A 173 -1.41 -8.50 8.17
N ALA A 174 -1.08 -8.33 6.90
CA ALA A 174 -1.88 -7.53 5.99
C ALA A 174 -1.79 -8.06 4.55
N HIS A 175 -2.86 -7.87 3.80
CA HIS A 175 -2.88 -8.07 2.35
C HIS A 175 -3.80 -7.04 1.69
N ASN A 176 -3.63 -6.85 0.38
CA ASN A 176 -4.50 -5.97 -0.39
C ASN A 176 -5.38 -6.76 -1.35
N HIS A 177 -6.56 -6.22 -1.64
CA HIS A 177 -7.49 -6.68 -2.67
C HIS A 177 -7.55 -5.64 -3.80
N PRO A 178 -6.66 -5.67 -4.80
CA PRO A 178 -6.64 -4.68 -5.88
C PRO A 178 -7.97 -4.69 -6.65
N GLY A 179 -8.66 -3.54 -6.69
CA GLY A 179 -9.96 -3.39 -7.36
C GLY A 179 -11.10 -4.22 -6.76
N GLY A 180 -10.91 -4.77 -5.56
CA GLY A 180 -11.87 -5.62 -4.86
C GLY A 180 -12.65 -4.89 -3.78
N VAL A 181 -13.19 -5.67 -2.83
CA VAL A 181 -13.93 -5.19 -1.67
C VAL A 181 -13.10 -5.48 -0.41
N ALA A 182 -13.12 -4.56 0.55
CA ALA A 182 -12.43 -4.72 1.84
C ALA A 182 -13.18 -5.71 2.77
N LEU A 183 -13.41 -6.92 2.29
CA LEU A 183 -14.03 -8.01 3.05
C LEU A 183 -13.11 -9.23 2.97
N PRO A 184 -12.87 -9.92 4.10
CA PRO A 184 -12.10 -11.15 4.11
C PRO A 184 -12.84 -12.27 3.37
N SER A 185 -12.11 -13.05 2.60
CA SER A 185 -12.56 -14.33 2.07
C SER A 185 -12.57 -15.40 3.17
N ASN A 186 -13.20 -16.55 2.91
CA ASN A 186 -13.13 -17.69 3.81
C ASN A 186 -11.69 -18.23 3.97
N GLU A 187 -10.88 -18.10 2.94
CA GLU A 187 -9.48 -18.46 2.91
C GLU A 187 -8.65 -17.54 3.82
N ASP A 188 -8.91 -16.24 3.78
CA ASP A 188 -8.26 -15.25 4.66
C ASP A 188 -8.55 -15.53 6.13
N VAL A 189 -9.81 -15.86 6.45
CA VAL A 189 -10.22 -16.19 7.82
C VAL A 189 -9.47 -17.44 8.32
N LYS A 190 -9.49 -18.54 7.52
CA LYS A 190 -8.79 -19.78 7.88
C LYS A 190 -7.29 -19.59 8.06
N MET A 191 -6.68 -18.81 7.15
CA MET A 191 -5.26 -18.48 7.21
C MET A 191 -4.93 -17.68 8.46
N THR A 192 -5.76 -16.69 8.80
CA THR A 192 -5.62 -15.89 10.01
C THR A 192 -5.65 -16.79 11.26
N GLU A 193 -6.60 -17.72 11.34
CA GLU A 193 -6.69 -18.68 12.44
C GLU A 193 -5.44 -19.58 12.54
N MET A 194 -4.94 -20.07 11.41
CA MET A 194 -3.73 -20.89 11.39
C MET A 194 -2.50 -20.11 11.86
N ILE A 195 -2.35 -18.86 11.40
CA ILE A 195 -1.24 -17.97 11.80
C ILE A 195 -1.36 -17.64 13.29
N PHE A 196 -2.54 -17.26 13.77
CA PHE A 196 -2.82 -16.97 15.17
C PHE A 196 -2.40 -18.14 16.09
N ASN A 197 -2.86 -19.35 15.77
CA ASN A 197 -2.54 -20.55 16.52
C ASN A 197 -1.03 -20.87 16.50
N THR A 198 -0.38 -20.67 15.35
CA THR A 198 1.07 -20.90 15.20
C THR A 198 1.87 -19.92 16.04
N LEU A 199 1.58 -18.63 15.96
CA LEU A 199 2.30 -17.59 16.69
C LEU A 199 2.12 -17.72 18.20
N ARG A 200 0.93 -18.12 18.65
CA ARG A 200 0.64 -18.38 20.06
C ARG A 200 1.56 -19.46 20.65
N THR A 201 1.94 -20.48 19.87
CA THR A 201 2.85 -21.55 20.35
C THR A 201 4.25 -21.05 20.67
N ILE A 202 4.65 -19.92 20.11
CA ILE A 202 5.97 -19.31 20.30
C ILE A 202 5.89 -17.98 21.10
N ASN A 203 4.77 -17.75 21.80
CA ASN A 203 4.51 -16.55 22.60
C ASN A 203 4.66 -15.23 21.84
N VAL A 204 4.18 -15.20 20.59
CA VAL A 204 4.09 -13.97 19.78
C VAL A 204 2.64 -13.66 19.52
N ALA A 205 2.22 -12.44 19.80
CA ALA A 205 0.84 -12.01 19.60
C ALA A 205 0.57 -11.63 18.14
N LEU A 206 -0.50 -12.18 17.54
CA LEU A 206 -1.09 -11.60 16.34
C LEU A 206 -2.03 -10.48 16.77
N LEU A 207 -1.65 -9.23 16.50
CA LEU A 207 -2.45 -8.06 16.90
C LEU A 207 -3.66 -7.87 16.01
N ASP A 208 -3.51 -8.03 14.70
CA ASP A 208 -4.58 -7.82 13.74
C ASP A 208 -4.28 -8.50 12.40
N HIS A 209 -5.32 -8.61 11.58
CA HIS A 209 -5.21 -8.85 10.14
C HIS A 209 -5.92 -7.71 9.42
N ILE A 210 -5.16 -6.96 8.64
CA ILE A 210 -5.63 -5.77 7.94
C ILE A 210 -5.75 -6.06 6.45
N ILE A 211 -6.93 -5.80 5.89
CA ILE A 211 -7.20 -5.90 4.46
C ILE A 211 -7.23 -4.48 3.88
N ILE A 212 -6.39 -4.23 2.88
CA ILE A 212 -6.22 -2.92 2.27
C ILE A 212 -6.88 -2.91 0.89
N VAL A 213 -7.69 -1.90 0.64
CA VAL A 213 -8.32 -1.64 -0.66
C VAL A 213 -8.15 -0.17 -0.98
N ASP A 214 -7.44 0.13 -2.06
CA ASP A 214 -7.10 1.50 -2.47
C ASP A 214 -6.45 2.31 -1.33
N ASP A 215 -7.10 3.38 -0.88
CA ASP A 215 -6.63 4.26 0.19
C ASP A 215 -7.27 3.95 1.56
N ASP A 216 -8.04 2.86 1.65
CA ASP A 216 -8.78 2.46 2.84
C ASP A 216 -8.36 1.06 3.34
N TYR A 217 -8.77 0.71 4.54
CA TYR A 217 -8.47 -0.59 5.13
C TYR A 217 -9.59 -1.09 6.05
N VAL A 218 -9.64 -2.40 6.22
CA VAL A 218 -10.50 -3.07 7.21
C VAL A 218 -9.65 -3.88 8.17
N SER A 219 -9.88 -3.67 9.46
CA SER A 219 -9.31 -4.45 10.56
C SER A 219 -10.23 -5.62 10.90
N LEU A 220 -9.72 -6.84 10.89
CA LEU A 220 -10.49 -8.00 11.32
C LEU A 220 -10.72 -7.96 12.83
N ARG A 221 -9.78 -7.42 13.60
CA ARG A 221 -9.91 -7.29 15.04
C ARG A 221 -11.01 -6.30 15.44
N GLN A 222 -11.18 -5.20 14.72
CA GLN A 222 -12.22 -4.22 14.94
C GLN A 222 -13.58 -4.68 14.38
N SER A 223 -13.59 -5.69 13.52
CA SER A 223 -14.80 -6.24 12.94
C SER A 223 -15.59 -7.05 13.96
N ARG A 224 -16.89 -6.75 14.10
CA ARG A 224 -17.81 -7.51 14.97
C ARG A 224 -17.92 -8.99 14.61
N CYS A 225 -17.61 -9.35 13.37
CA CYS A 225 -17.74 -10.72 12.86
C CYS A 225 -16.50 -11.56 13.11
N PHE A 226 -15.32 -10.95 13.27
CA PHE A 226 -14.04 -11.67 13.28
C PHE A 226 -13.18 -11.40 14.51
N ASN A 227 -13.61 -10.50 15.42
CA ASN A 227 -12.85 -10.15 16.64
C ASN A 227 -12.62 -11.34 17.58
N TYR A 228 -13.46 -12.37 17.52
CA TYR A 228 -13.31 -13.60 18.32
C TYR A 228 -11.98 -14.31 18.11
N MET A 229 -11.33 -14.13 16.95
CA MET A 229 -10.02 -14.72 16.64
C MET A 229 -8.88 -14.09 17.44
N PHE A 230 -9.08 -12.90 17.98
CA PHE A 230 -8.05 -12.12 18.67
C PHE A 230 -8.28 -12.03 20.16
N GLU A 231 -9.07 -12.96 20.75
CA GLU A 231 -9.33 -12.97 22.18
C GLU A 231 -8.05 -13.12 22.98
N ASP A 232 -7.85 -12.18 23.88
CA ASP A 232 -6.95 -12.10 25.03
C ASP A 232 -5.64 -12.91 25.01
N GLY A 233 -4.82 -12.72 23.97
CA GLY A 233 -3.39 -12.98 24.05
C GLY A 233 -2.67 -11.83 24.76
N ASP A 234 -1.41 -12.01 25.19
CA ASP A 234 -0.57 -10.97 25.78
C ASP A 234 -0.36 -9.81 24.80
N VAL A 235 -1.34 -8.91 24.75
CA VAL A 235 -1.29 -7.69 23.95
C VAL A 235 -0.39 -6.70 24.69
N PRO A 236 0.54 -6.01 24.00
CA PRO A 236 1.32 -4.94 24.60
C PRO A 236 0.43 -3.95 25.34
N SER A 237 0.88 -3.44 26.47
CA SER A 237 0.08 -2.61 27.39
C SER A 237 -0.59 -1.40 26.70
N LEU A 238 0.06 -0.81 25.71
CA LEU A 238 -0.47 0.29 24.90
C LEU A 238 -1.69 -0.10 24.08
N VAL A 239 -1.64 -1.25 23.40
CA VAL A 239 -2.78 -1.76 22.61
C VAL A 239 -3.90 -2.24 23.53
N ARG A 240 -3.57 -2.79 24.71
CA ARG A 240 -4.55 -3.21 25.72
C ARG A 240 -5.41 -2.03 26.20
N THR A 241 -4.76 -0.92 26.57
CA THR A 241 -5.47 0.29 27.05
C THR A 241 -6.45 0.86 26.02
N GLN A 242 -6.11 0.77 24.74
CA GLN A 242 -6.99 1.25 23.67
C GLN A 242 -8.12 0.30 23.34
N LEU A 243 -7.85 -1.01 23.32
CA LEU A 243 -8.89 -2.01 23.17
C LEU A 243 -9.92 -1.94 24.31
N GLU A 244 -9.46 -1.67 25.53
CA GLU A 244 -10.33 -1.42 26.68
C GLU A 244 -11.18 -0.16 26.47
N ARG A 245 -10.59 0.95 26.02
CA ARG A 245 -11.32 2.19 25.68
C ARG A 245 -12.34 1.98 24.54
N GLN A 246 -11.96 1.27 23.47
CA GLN A 246 -12.90 0.99 22.38
C GLN A 246 -14.05 0.10 22.81
N ARG A 247 -13.79 -0.91 23.66
CA ARG A 247 -14.87 -1.73 24.25
C ARG A 247 -15.81 -0.89 25.11
N GLU A 248 -15.27 -0.02 25.96
CA GLU A 248 -16.07 0.90 26.78
C GLU A 248 -16.94 1.83 25.94
N LEU A 249 -16.40 2.39 24.85
CA LEU A 249 -17.14 3.24 23.92
C LEU A 249 -18.28 2.46 23.22
N GLN A 250 -18.00 1.26 22.73
CA GLN A 250 -19.00 0.41 22.08
C GLN A 250 -20.10 -0.02 23.04
N GLU A 251 -19.78 -0.32 24.30
CA GLU A 251 -20.76 -0.65 25.34
C GLU A 251 -21.64 0.55 25.67
N GLN A 252 -21.06 1.76 25.72
CA GLN A 252 -21.81 3.01 25.93
C GLN A 252 -22.76 3.30 24.76
N GLU A 253 -22.32 3.12 23.52
CA GLU A 253 -23.16 3.29 22.34
C GLU A 253 -24.32 2.28 22.29
N MET A 254 -24.08 1.02 22.67
CA MET A 254 -25.12 0.01 22.75
C MET A 254 -26.16 0.30 23.86
N GLN A 255 -25.73 0.83 25.03
CA GLN A 255 -26.62 1.22 26.10
C GLN A 255 -27.46 2.42 25.70
N GLN A 256 -26.89 3.44 25.06
CA GLN A 256 -27.63 4.60 24.57
C GLN A 256 -28.63 4.26 23.45
N GLY A 257 -28.29 3.28 22.60
CA GLY A 257 -29.21 2.78 21.55
C GLY A 257 -30.39 1.97 22.10
N GLN A 258 -30.23 1.35 23.26
CA GLN A 258 -31.33 0.62 23.94
C GLN A 258 -32.26 1.53 24.76
N GLU A 259 -31.80 2.69 25.22
CA GLU A 259 -32.62 3.68 25.93
C GLU A 259 -33.51 4.54 25.00
N GLN A 260 -33.27 4.48 23.68
CA GLN A 260 -33.99 5.25 22.66
C GLN A 260 -35.07 4.40 21.94
N LEU A 261 -35.26 3.13 22.27
CA LEU A 261 -36.31 2.21 21.80
C LEU A 261 -37.36 1.97 22.85
#